data_70560924c25c970fdbc316eb3d523535
#
_entry.id   70560924c25c970fdbc316eb3d523535
#
_cell.length_a   1.000
_cell.length_b   1.000
_cell.length_c   1.000
_cell.angle_alpha   90.00
_cell.angle_beta   90.00
_cell.angle_gamma   90.00
#
_symmetry.space_group_name_H-M   'P 1'
#
loop_
_entity.id
_entity.type
_entity.pdbx_description
1 polymer ?
#
loop_
_entity_poly.entity_id
_entity_poly.type
_entity_poly.pdbx_seq_one_letter_code
_entity_poly.pdbx_strand_id
1 'polypeptide(L)'
;MHTTQTEIEAPGPPGPLKGTLLSPDTGDMPVVLIVPGSGATDRNGNAPSWLQASTYRLLAERLCEEGIASVRIDKRGMYGSASAIPDANDVVIDDYAADVHSWVAAIRARTGASSVWVLGHSEGGLVALLAARQSADIAGLILVAAAGRPLGPVLRQQLQSNPANAPILDNALSILDSLEAGDRVDAASIDPVLMPAFRPQDQRFLMSELTIDPAALLADYTKPVLIVQGARDLQVAVQDAEPLQRANPQAEMALIADANHVLKAVRTADLQENLAAYSNPDLPLADGVVEAISAFVHASSLNRA
;
A
#
# COMPACT_ATOMS: atom_id res chain seq x y z
N MET A 1 -25.53 4.80 -11.91
CA MET A 1 -24.53 5.18 -12.92
C MET A 1 -24.15 3.94 -13.69
N HIS A 2 -23.98 4.02 -15.01
CA HIS A 2 -23.33 2.94 -15.74
C HIS A 2 -21.83 2.99 -15.43
N THR A 3 -21.23 1.83 -15.21
CA THR A 3 -19.80 1.70 -14.90
C THR A 3 -19.19 0.71 -15.86
N THR A 4 -17.97 0.99 -16.33
CA THR A 4 -17.25 0.11 -17.24
C THR A 4 -16.03 -0.46 -16.54
N GLN A 5 -15.95 -1.79 -16.47
CA GLN A 5 -14.78 -2.52 -15.97
C GLN A 5 -14.04 -3.17 -17.14
N THR A 6 -12.73 -2.89 -17.27
CA THR A 6 -11.90 -3.46 -18.34
C THR A 6 -10.53 -3.87 -17.78
N GLU A 7 -9.92 -4.89 -18.38
CA GLU A 7 -8.52 -5.21 -18.13
C GLU A 7 -7.63 -4.12 -18.75
N ILE A 8 -6.55 -3.81 -18.04
CA ILE A 8 -5.51 -2.88 -18.46
C ILE A 8 -4.14 -3.50 -18.22
N GLU A 9 -3.20 -3.17 -19.09
CA GLU A 9 -1.82 -3.65 -19.00
C GLU A 9 -0.85 -2.47 -19.00
N ALA A 10 0.23 -2.61 -18.24
CA ALA A 10 1.38 -1.71 -18.32
C ALA A 10 2.63 -2.49 -18.72
N PRO A 11 3.59 -1.86 -19.42
CA PRO A 11 4.87 -2.49 -19.70
C PRO A 11 5.59 -2.90 -18.42
N GLY A 12 6.09 -4.12 -18.37
CA GLY A 12 6.94 -4.63 -17.30
C GLY A 12 8.13 -5.38 -17.88
N PRO A 13 9.24 -5.53 -17.15
CA PRO A 13 10.41 -6.29 -17.58
C PRO A 13 10.28 -7.75 -17.14
N PRO A 14 10.31 -8.75 -17.88
CA PRO A 14 10.17 -9.05 -19.29
C PRO A 14 8.74 -9.24 -19.77
N GLY A 15 7.73 -9.31 -18.92
CA GLY A 15 6.32 -9.51 -19.25
C GLY A 15 5.42 -8.38 -18.78
N PRO A 16 4.16 -8.29 -19.26
CA PRO A 16 3.25 -7.21 -18.90
C PRO A 16 2.82 -7.29 -17.43
N LEU A 17 2.62 -6.11 -16.85
CA LEU A 17 1.90 -5.93 -15.60
C LEU A 17 0.40 -5.92 -15.90
N LYS A 18 -0.40 -6.57 -15.06
CA LYS A 18 -1.85 -6.73 -15.23
C LYS A 18 -2.64 -5.99 -14.17
N GLY A 19 -3.70 -5.35 -14.58
CA GLY A 19 -4.60 -4.61 -13.70
C GLY A 19 -6.02 -4.56 -14.22
N THR A 20 -6.90 -3.95 -13.45
CA THR A 20 -8.30 -3.73 -13.78
C THR A 20 -8.63 -2.25 -13.64
N LEU A 21 -9.07 -1.63 -14.71
CA LEU A 21 -9.63 -0.29 -14.73
C LEU A 21 -11.13 -0.38 -14.47
N LEU A 22 -11.62 0.38 -13.51
CA LEU A 22 -13.03 0.64 -13.27
C LEU A 22 -13.28 2.14 -13.44
N SER A 23 -14.19 2.50 -14.34
CA SER A 23 -14.51 3.89 -14.64
C SER A 23 -16.00 4.16 -14.68
N PRO A 24 -16.48 5.31 -14.19
CA PRO A 24 -17.82 5.78 -14.49
C PRO A 24 -17.93 6.17 -15.97
N ASP A 25 -19.13 6.12 -16.54
CA ASP A 25 -19.42 6.49 -17.96
C ASP A 25 -19.49 8.02 -18.14
N THR A 26 -18.77 8.78 -17.33
CA THR A 26 -18.72 10.25 -17.39
C THR A 26 -17.36 10.70 -17.93
N GLY A 27 -17.34 11.83 -18.68
CA GLY A 27 -16.18 12.37 -19.41
C GLY A 27 -14.87 12.53 -18.63
N ASP A 28 -14.31 13.72 -18.58
CA ASP A 28 -13.03 13.99 -17.89
C ASP A 28 -13.16 13.74 -16.38
N MET A 29 -12.48 12.72 -15.87
CA MET A 29 -12.58 12.27 -14.49
C MET A 29 -11.19 12.04 -13.89
N PRO A 30 -11.00 12.27 -12.58
CA PRO A 30 -9.78 11.88 -11.89
C PRO A 30 -9.58 10.37 -11.95
N VAL A 31 -8.31 9.95 -12.04
CA VAL A 31 -7.94 8.53 -12.02
C VAL A 31 -7.02 8.25 -10.84
N VAL A 32 -7.34 7.23 -10.06
CA VAL A 32 -6.56 6.75 -8.91
C VAL A 32 -5.93 5.40 -9.25
N LEU A 33 -4.61 5.31 -9.19
CA LEU A 33 -3.87 4.04 -9.18
C LEU A 33 -3.80 3.52 -7.75
N ILE A 34 -4.29 2.31 -7.50
CA ILE A 34 -4.26 1.66 -6.18
C ILE A 34 -3.09 0.68 -6.13
N VAL A 35 -2.10 0.99 -5.29
CA VAL A 35 -0.90 0.18 -5.06
C VAL A 35 -1.10 -0.68 -3.81
N PRO A 36 -1.07 -2.02 -3.94
CA PRO A 36 -1.28 -2.94 -2.82
C PRO A 36 -0.21 -2.85 -1.73
N GLY A 37 -0.58 -3.30 -0.53
CA GLY A 37 0.34 -3.49 0.60
C GLY A 37 1.25 -4.71 0.43
N SER A 38 1.93 -5.08 1.53
CA SER A 38 2.93 -6.15 1.59
C SER A 38 2.37 -7.53 1.22
N GLY A 39 3.30 -8.43 0.89
CA GLY A 39 3.02 -9.83 0.58
C GLY A 39 2.27 -10.06 -0.74
N ALA A 40 1.80 -11.28 -0.93
CA ALA A 40 1.07 -11.70 -2.12
C ALA A 40 -0.40 -11.28 -2.04
N THR A 41 -0.65 -9.96 -2.10
CA THR A 41 -2.00 -9.39 -2.15
C THR A 41 -2.38 -9.11 -3.60
N ASP A 42 -3.54 -9.65 -4.03
CA ASP A 42 -4.06 -9.46 -5.38
C ASP A 42 -4.64 -8.05 -5.58
N ARG A 43 -4.97 -7.72 -6.81
CA ARG A 43 -5.59 -6.44 -7.21
C ARG A 43 -6.93 -6.15 -6.54
N ASN A 44 -7.58 -7.15 -5.93
CA ASN A 44 -8.84 -6.98 -5.20
C ASN A 44 -8.64 -6.76 -3.69
N GLY A 45 -7.42 -6.94 -3.18
CA GLY A 45 -7.11 -6.85 -1.77
C GLY A 45 -7.29 -8.17 -1.03
N ASN A 46 -7.03 -9.29 -1.70
CA ASN A 46 -7.09 -10.63 -1.12
C ASN A 46 -5.73 -11.31 -1.21
N ALA A 47 -5.47 -12.24 -0.28
CA ALA A 47 -4.33 -13.14 -0.33
C ALA A 47 -4.76 -14.57 0.07
N PRO A 48 -4.12 -15.61 -0.45
CA PRO A 48 -4.48 -16.99 -0.14
C PRO A 48 -4.48 -17.25 1.36
N SER A 49 -5.50 -17.92 1.84
CA SER A 49 -5.64 -18.49 3.18
C SER A 49 -5.90 -17.52 4.34
N TRP A 50 -5.51 -16.23 4.29
CA TRP A 50 -5.59 -15.36 5.46
C TRP A 50 -6.28 -14.01 5.21
N LEU A 51 -6.39 -13.56 3.97
CA LEU A 51 -6.98 -12.27 3.64
C LEU A 51 -8.04 -12.42 2.54
N GLN A 52 -9.30 -12.17 2.88
CA GLN A 52 -10.45 -12.20 1.98
C GLN A 52 -11.32 -10.95 2.17
N ALA A 53 -10.67 -9.81 2.38
CA ALA A 53 -11.35 -8.56 2.69
C ALA A 53 -11.91 -7.83 1.47
N SER A 54 -11.41 -8.12 0.26
CA SER A 54 -11.77 -7.43 -0.98
C SER A 54 -11.65 -5.90 -0.91
N THR A 55 -10.74 -5.39 -0.10
CA THR A 55 -10.62 -3.97 0.24
C THR A 55 -10.49 -3.09 -1.01
N TYR A 56 -9.59 -3.45 -1.93
CA TYR A 56 -9.34 -2.61 -3.11
C TYR A 56 -10.47 -2.69 -4.13
N ARG A 57 -11.16 -3.83 -4.23
CA ARG A 57 -12.36 -3.95 -5.05
C ARG A 57 -13.47 -3.02 -4.53
N LEU A 58 -13.78 -3.11 -3.24
CA LEU A 58 -14.81 -2.26 -2.63
C LEU A 58 -14.45 -0.77 -2.71
N LEU A 59 -13.17 -0.43 -2.49
CA LEU A 59 -12.70 0.94 -2.63
C LEU A 59 -12.90 1.47 -4.05
N ALA A 60 -12.53 0.68 -5.06
CA ALA A 60 -12.71 1.04 -6.46
C ALA A 60 -14.18 1.23 -6.85
N GLU A 61 -15.06 0.32 -6.40
CA GLU A 61 -16.51 0.39 -6.63
C GLU A 61 -17.09 1.69 -6.05
N ARG A 62 -16.74 2.01 -4.79
CA ARG A 62 -17.21 3.22 -4.11
C ARG A 62 -16.64 4.50 -4.70
N LEU A 63 -15.36 4.53 -5.08
CA LEU A 63 -14.77 5.68 -5.77
C LEU A 63 -15.43 5.92 -7.13
N CYS A 64 -15.81 4.86 -7.83
CA CYS A 64 -16.51 4.96 -9.09
C CYS A 64 -17.91 5.59 -8.93
N GLU A 65 -18.62 5.30 -7.83
CA GLU A 65 -19.89 5.96 -7.46
C GLU A 65 -19.70 7.46 -7.22
N GLU A 66 -18.52 7.87 -6.71
CA GLU A 66 -18.13 9.28 -6.51
C GLU A 66 -17.57 9.94 -7.78
N GLY A 67 -17.62 9.29 -8.95
CA GLY A 67 -17.16 9.86 -10.21
C GLY A 67 -15.63 9.79 -10.41
N ILE A 68 -14.93 8.94 -9.68
CA ILE A 68 -13.48 8.75 -9.74
C ILE A 68 -13.19 7.38 -10.36
N ALA A 69 -12.44 7.37 -11.48
CA ALA A 69 -11.93 6.13 -12.04
C ALA A 69 -10.78 5.57 -11.20
N SER A 70 -10.61 4.25 -11.21
CA SER A 70 -9.49 3.62 -10.50
C SER A 70 -8.87 2.47 -11.27
N VAL A 71 -7.57 2.26 -11.06
CA VAL A 71 -6.85 1.09 -11.55
C VAL A 71 -6.29 0.32 -10.37
N ARG A 72 -6.69 -0.94 -10.26
CA ARG A 72 -6.19 -1.92 -9.28
C ARG A 72 -5.20 -2.84 -9.97
N ILE A 73 -4.07 -3.11 -9.34
CA ILE A 73 -2.95 -3.81 -9.97
C ILE A 73 -2.55 -5.08 -9.22
N ASP A 74 -2.06 -6.07 -9.96
CA ASP A 74 -1.26 -7.15 -9.40
C ASP A 74 0.21 -6.73 -9.42
N LYS A 75 0.90 -6.87 -8.31
CA LYS A 75 2.33 -6.55 -8.23
C LYS A 75 3.15 -7.49 -9.13
N ARG A 76 4.29 -7.00 -9.63
CA ARG A 76 5.27 -7.76 -10.41
C ARG A 76 5.57 -9.12 -9.75
N GLY A 77 5.55 -10.19 -10.52
CA GLY A 77 5.79 -11.54 -10.03
C GLY A 77 4.58 -12.22 -9.37
N MET A 78 3.41 -11.55 -9.30
CA MET A 78 2.24 -12.06 -8.60
C MET A 78 1.02 -12.13 -9.53
N TYR A 79 0.17 -13.12 -9.31
CA TYR A 79 -1.12 -13.30 -9.98
C TYR A 79 -1.07 -13.06 -11.51
N GLY A 80 -1.84 -12.11 -12.02
CA GLY A 80 -1.85 -11.78 -13.46
C GLY A 80 -0.51 -11.23 -13.96
N SER A 81 0.31 -10.65 -13.08
CA SER A 81 1.65 -10.12 -13.38
C SER A 81 2.79 -11.12 -13.11
N ALA A 82 2.49 -12.42 -12.95
CA ALA A 82 3.50 -13.44 -12.64
C ALA A 82 4.63 -13.51 -13.70
N SER A 83 4.32 -13.25 -14.97
CA SER A 83 5.30 -13.26 -16.06
C SER A 83 6.17 -11.99 -16.13
N ALA A 84 5.92 -10.99 -15.31
CA ALA A 84 6.64 -9.72 -15.32
C ALA A 84 8.07 -9.82 -14.73
N ILE A 85 8.40 -10.93 -14.10
CA ILE A 85 9.74 -11.27 -13.63
C ILE A 85 9.91 -12.79 -13.61
N PRO A 86 11.10 -13.35 -13.91
CA PRO A 86 11.32 -14.80 -13.88
C PRO A 86 11.19 -15.42 -12.50
N ASP A 87 11.66 -14.73 -11.44
CA ASP A 87 11.54 -15.15 -10.05
C ASP A 87 11.00 -13.97 -9.21
N ALA A 88 9.85 -14.16 -8.59
CA ALA A 88 9.23 -13.15 -7.73
C ALA A 88 10.09 -12.78 -6.51
N ASN A 89 11.01 -13.65 -6.08
CA ASN A 89 11.93 -13.38 -4.97
C ASN A 89 13.10 -12.45 -5.36
N ASP A 90 13.27 -12.16 -6.64
CA ASP A 90 14.30 -11.21 -7.12
C ASP A 90 13.85 -9.75 -7.10
N VAL A 91 12.61 -9.48 -6.71
CA VAL A 91 12.06 -8.12 -6.60
C VAL A 91 12.69 -7.37 -5.43
N VAL A 92 12.87 -6.05 -5.61
CA VAL A 92 13.19 -5.08 -4.56
C VAL A 92 12.13 -3.97 -4.56
N ILE A 93 12.06 -3.17 -3.49
CA ILE A 93 11.03 -2.13 -3.36
C ILE A 93 11.08 -1.10 -4.51
N ASP A 94 12.27 -0.75 -5.00
CA ASP A 94 12.44 0.17 -6.13
C ASP A 94 11.85 -0.36 -7.44
N ASP A 95 11.77 -1.68 -7.61
CA ASP A 95 11.12 -2.30 -8.76
C ASP A 95 9.62 -1.99 -8.79
N TYR A 96 8.95 -2.01 -7.62
CA TYR A 96 7.55 -1.62 -7.52
C TYR A 96 7.36 -0.12 -7.76
N ALA A 97 8.31 0.72 -7.31
CA ALA A 97 8.26 2.14 -7.62
C ALA A 97 8.42 2.41 -9.13
N ALA A 98 9.28 1.67 -9.81
CA ALA A 98 9.43 1.73 -11.27
C ALA A 98 8.15 1.26 -11.99
N ASP A 99 7.47 0.23 -11.48
CA ASP A 99 6.19 -0.22 -12.01
C ASP A 99 5.09 0.85 -11.89
N VAL A 100 5.08 1.64 -10.82
CA VAL A 100 4.14 2.78 -10.70
C VAL A 100 4.30 3.76 -11.86
N HIS A 101 5.52 4.06 -12.31
CA HIS A 101 5.74 4.92 -13.47
C HIS A 101 5.17 4.30 -14.76
N SER A 102 5.38 2.99 -14.97
CA SER A 102 4.81 2.26 -16.10
C SER A 102 3.28 2.30 -16.07
N TRP A 103 2.69 2.12 -14.89
CA TRP A 103 1.25 2.21 -14.68
C TRP A 103 0.70 3.61 -14.96
N VAL A 104 1.34 4.65 -14.44
CA VAL A 104 0.93 6.04 -14.66
C VAL A 104 0.92 6.36 -16.17
N ALA A 105 1.96 5.96 -16.89
CA ALA A 105 2.03 6.13 -18.35
C ALA A 105 0.93 5.37 -19.10
N ALA A 106 0.70 4.10 -18.74
CA ALA A 106 -0.34 3.25 -19.35
C ALA A 106 -1.76 3.80 -19.06
N ILE A 107 -2.02 4.23 -17.84
CA ILE A 107 -3.30 4.84 -17.44
C ILE A 107 -3.57 6.11 -18.25
N ARG A 108 -2.59 7.02 -18.33
CA ARG A 108 -2.72 8.25 -19.11
C ARG A 108 -2.98 7.96 -20.60
N ALA A 109 -2.26 7.03 -21.17
CA ALA A 109 -2.45 6.62 -22.56
C ALA A 109 -3.86 6.01 -22.81
N ARG A 110 -4.38 5.26 -21.83
CA ARG A 110 -5.67 4.56 -21.94
C ARG A 110 -6.87 5.47 -21.68
N THR A 111 -6.75 6.42 -20.75
CA THR A 111 -7.87 7.26 -20.26
C THR A 111 -7.84 8.69 -20.78
N GLY A 112 -6.71 9.17 -21.27
CA GLY A 112 -6.51 10.58 -21.62
C GLY A 112 -6.24 11.49 -20.42
N ALA A 113 -6.19 10.96 -19.20
CA ALA A 113 -5.92 11.75 -18.00
C ALA A 113 -4.58 12.49 -18.09
N SER A 114 -4.57 13.77 -17.73
CA SER A 114 -3.34 14.60 -17.71
C SER A 114 -2.36 14.16 -16.64
N SER A 115 -2.88 13.64 -15.52
CA SER A 115 -2.10 13.12 -14.37
C SER A 115 -2.90 12.07 -13.61
N VAL A 116 -2.21 11.27 -12.78
CA VAL A 116 -2.80 10.14 -12.02
C VAL A 116 -2.54 10.33 -10.53
N TRP A 117 -3.56 10.16 -9.71
CA TRP A 117 -3.41 10.03 -8.25
C TRP A 117 -2.84 8.66 -7.90
N VAL A 118 -1.88 8.58 -6.99
CA VAL A 118 -1.34 7.31 -6.52
C VAL A 118 -1.78 7.09 -5.08
N LEU A 119 -2.61 6.08 -4.90
CA LEU A 119 -3.04 5.60 -3.58
C LEU A 119 -2.18 4.39 -3.21
N GLY A 120 -1.39 4.52 -2.15
CA GLY A 120 -0.60 3.43 -1.60
C GLY A 120 -1.16 2.96 -0.26
N HIS A 121 -1.49 1.68 -0.16
CA HIS A 121 -1.97 1.07 1.08
C HIS A 121 -0.83 0.35 1.79
N SER A 122 -0.62 0.64 3.08
CA SER A 122 0.42 -0.01 3.91
C SER A 122 1.81 0.15 3.26
N GLU A 123 2.56 -0.92 2.97
CA GLU A 123 3.82 -0.91 2.18
C GLU A 123 3.68 -0.17 0.84
N GLY A 124 2.50 -0.27 0.20
CA GLY A 124 2.21 0.49 -1.03
C GLY A 124 2.34 2.00 -0.86
N GLY A 125 2.22 2.52 0.36
CA GLY A 125 2.49 3.92 0.70
C GLY A 125 3.97 4.27 0.53
N LEU A 126 4.88 3.39 0.96
CA LEU A 126 6.32 3.55 0.72
C LEU A 126 6.65 3.49 -0.77
N VAL A 127 6.04 2.54 -1.50
CA VAL A 127 6.18 2.43 -2.97
C VAL A 127 5.72 3.73 -3.66
N ALA A 128 4.57 4.27 -3.25
CA ALA A 128 4.03 5.53 -3.79
C ALA A 128 4.96 6.72 -3.52
N LEU A 129 5.55 6.81 -2.33
CA LEU A 129 6.53 7.85 -1.96
C LEU A 129 7.81 7.75 -2.80
N LEU A 130 8.34 6.55 -2.99
CA LEU A 130 9.52 6.32 -3.83
C LEU A 130 9.26 6.72 -5.29
N ALA A 131 8.11 6.30 -5.86
CA ALA A 131 7.72 6.64 -7.22
C ALA A 131 7.52 8.16 -7.40
N ALA A 132 6.98 8.85 -6.40
CA ALA A 132 6.66 10.26 -6.48
C ALA A 132 7.87 11.19 -6.61
N ARG A 133 9.07 10.74 -6.20
CA ARG A 133 10.31 11.54 -6.28
C ARG A 133 10.69 11.98 -7.70
N GLN A 134 10.28 11.24 -8.71
CA GLN A 134 10.77 11.41 -10.08
C GLN A 134 9.66 11.60 -11.12
N SER A 135 8.41 11.82 -10.71
CA SER A 135 7.30 11.89 -11.67
C SER A 135 6.53 13.20 -11.63
N ALA A 136 6.54 13.92 -12.77
CA ALA A 136 5.66 15.06 -13.01
C ALA A 136 4.20 14.62 -13.20
N ASP A 137 3.96 13.40 -13.68
CA ASP A 137 2.66 12.87 -14.10
C ASP A 137 1.81 12.30 -12.95
N ILE A 138 2.40 12.17 -11.75
CA ILE A 138 1.66 11.86 -10.52
C ILE A 138 0.99 13.16 -10.05
N ALA A 139 -0.33 13.14 -9.90
CA ALA A 139 -1.14 14.26 -9.43
C ALA A 139 -0.86 14.60 -7.97
N GLY A 140 -0.84 13.62 -7.12
CA GLY A 140 -0.59 13.69 -5.69
C GLY A 140 -0.66 12.30 -5.10
N LEU A 141 -0.53 12.21 -3.78
CA LEU A 141 -0.46 10.95 -3.04
C LEU A 141 -1.65 10.80 -2.09
N ILE A 142 -2.11 9.56 -1.95
CA ILE A 142 -3.07 9.15 -0.93
C ILE A 142 -2.42 7.99 -0.18
N LEU A 143 -1.94 8.27 1.03
CA LEU A 143 -1.22 7.32 1.88
C LEU A 143 -2.20 6.72 2.88
N VAL A 144 -2.56 5.46 2.67
CA VAL A 144 -3.62 4.78 3.44
C VAL A 144 -2.99 3.73 4.35
N ALA A 145 -3.21 3.82 5.65
CA ALA A 145 -2.65 2.91 6.64
C ALA A 145 -1.12 2.70 6.45
N ALA A 146 -0.40 3.78 6.10
CA ALA A 146 1.01 3.78 5.76
C ALA A 146 1.87 4.26 6.92
N ALA A 147 2.95 3.56 7.24
CA ALA A 147 3.87 3.96 8.28
C ALA A 147 4.76 5.12 7.82
N GLY A 148 4.98 6.09 8.71
CA GLY A 148 5.93 7.19 8.52
C GLY A 148 7.28 6.97 9.18
N ARG A 149 7.58 5.76 9.61
CA ARG A 149 8.86 5.34 10.20
C ARG A 149 9.50 4.24 9.38
N PRO A 150 10.84 4.12 9.36
CA PRO A 150 11.52 2.97 8.75
C PRO A 150 10.99 1.65 9.32
N LEU A 151 10.92 0.62 8.47
CA LEU A 151 10.35 -0.68 8.84
C LEU A 151 11.16 -1.37 9.94
N GLY A 152 12.49 -1.28 9.93
CA GLY A 152 13.35 -1.91 10.93
C GLY A 152 13.00 -1.50 12.37
N PRO A 153 12.98 -0.20 12.73
CA PRO A 153 12.49 0.28 14.03
C PRO A 153 11.05 -0.16 14.37
N VAL A 154 10.15 -0.22 13.40
CA VAL A 154 8.75 -0.68 13.61
C VAL A 154 8.74 -2.15 14.01
N LEU A 155 9.44 -3.02 13.26
CA LEU A 155 9.54 -4.45 13.56
C LEU A 155 10.19 -4.71 14.94
N ARG A 156 11.26 -3.98 15.27
CA ARG A 156 11.90 -4.09 16.62
C ARG A 156 10.90 -3.77 17.73
N GLN A 157 10.17 -2.68 17.59
CA GLN A 157 9.17 -2.29 18.58
C GLN A 157 8.07 -3.35 18.71
N GLN A 158 7.55 -3.89 17.61
CA GLN A 158 6.54 -4.95 17.62
C GLN A 158 7.04 -6.22 18.29
N LEU A 159 8.27 -6.64 17.98
CA LEU A 159 8.90 -7.81 18.59
C LEU A 159 9.10 -7.64 20.11
N GLN A 160 9.59 -6.48 20.53
CA GLN A 160 9.87 -6.16 21.94
C GLN A 160 8.60 -5.95 22.78
N SER A 161 7.52 -5.43 22.17
CA SER A 161 6.28 -5.13 22.89
C SER A 161 5.45 -6.37 23.23
N ASN A 162 5.70 -7.50 22.59
CA ASN A 162 4.99 -8.75 22.84
C ASN A 162 5.81 -9.69 23.76
N PRO A 163 5.42 -9.88 25.05
CA PRO A 163 6.14 -10.75 25.98
C PRO A 163 6.27 -12.22 25.53
N ALA A 164 5.36 -12.68 24.67
CA ALA A 164 5.42 -14.02 24.10
C ALA A 164 6.65 -14.25 23.20
N ASN A 165 7.25 -13.18 22.70
CA ASN A 165 8.45 -13.24 21.86
C ASN A 165 9.75 -13.41 22.66
N ALA A 166 9.71 -13.35 24.00
CA ALA A 166 10.93 -13.44 24.82
C ALA A 166 11.88 -14.59 24.45
N PRO A 167 11.41 -15.81 24.10
CA PRO A 167 12.31 -16.93 23.73
C PRO A 167 13.03 -16.73 22.40
N ILE A 168 12.48 -15.92 21.49
CA ILE A 168 12.98 -15.71 20.12
C ILE A 168 13.53 -14.30 19.88
N LEU A 169 13.41 -13.42 20.87
CA LEU A 169 13.67 -11.99 20.70
C LEU A 169 15.11 -11.70 20.29
N ASP A 170 16.09 -12.28 20.95
CA ASP A 170 17.52 -12.07 20.65
C ASP A 170 17.85 -12.51 19.22
N ASN A 171 17.30 -13.67 18.79
CA ASN A 171 17.50 -14.15 17.42
C ASN A 171 16.84 -13.20 16.41
N ALA A 172 15.60 -12.75 16.66
CA ALA A 172 14.90 -11.82 15.79
C ALA A 172 15.63 -10.47 15.64
N LEU A 173 16.13 -9.90 16.75
CA LEU A 173 16.90 -8.66 16.73
C LEU A 173 18.23 -8.81 16.00
N SER A 174 18.95 -9.93 16.20
CA SER A 174 20.20 -10.23 15.49
C SER A 174 19.98 -10.39 13.97
N ILE A 175 18.86 -10.99 13.57
CA ILE A 175 18.48 -11.07 12.15
C ILE A 175 18.25 -9.68 11.57
N LEU A 176 17.49 -8.83 12.25
CA LEU A 176 17.23 -7.46 11.80
C LEU A 176 18.53 -6.64 11.68
N ASP A 177 19.45 -6.76 12.66
CA ASP A 177 20.76 -6.10 12.63
C ASP A 177 21.57 -6.51 11.40
N SER A 178 21.59 -7.83 11.08
CA SER A 178 22.28 -8.34 9.90
C SER A 178 21.65 -7.81 8.60
N LEU A 179 20.33 -7.89 8.49
CA LEU A 179 19.64 -7.44 7.27
C LEU A 179 19.78 -5.93 7.03
N GLU A 180 19.76 -5.11 8.09
CA GLU A 180 20.01 -3.66 7.98
C GLU A 180 21.47 -3.34 7.61
N ALA A 181 22.41 -4.20 7.99
CA ALA A 181 23.82 -4.11 7.55
C ALA A 181 24.02 -4.56 6.09
N GLY A 182 23.01 -5.15 5.45
CA GLY A 182 23.08 -5.70 4.10
C GLY A 182 23.55 -7.16 4.04
N ASP A 183 23.61 -7.85 5.18
CA ASP A 183 24.05 -9.21 5.29
C ASP A 183 22.86 -10.18 5.35
N ARG A 184 22.88 -11.23 4.52
CA ARG A 184 21.86 -12.29 4.55
C ARG A 184 22.11 -13.25 5.70
N VAL A 185 21.01 -13.77 6.25
CA VAL A 185 21.02 -14.76 7.32
C VAL A 185 20.60 -16.13 6.76
N ASP A 186 21.42 -17.15 6.98
CA ASP A 186 21.12 -18.51 6.55
C ASP A 186 19.94 -19.11 7.33
N ALA A 187 19.16 -19.97 6.67
CA ALA A 187 18.00 -20.64 7.28
C ALA A 187 18.33 -21.38 8.59
N ALA A 188 19.55 -21.95 8.70
CA ALA A 188 19.98 -22.65 9.90
C ALA A 188 20.18 -21.74 11.13
N SER A 189 20.32 -20.42 10.90
CA SER A 189 20.50 -19.40 11.95
C SER A 189 19.20 -18.71 12.34
N ILE A 190 18.09 -19.06 11.69
CA ILE A 190 16.76 -18.50 11.94
C ILE A 190 15.94 -19.49 12.77
N ASP A 191 15.42 -19.01 13.91
CA ASP A 191 14.49 -19.82 14.71
C ASP A 191 13.27 -20.19 13.84
N PRO A 192 12.78 -21.45 13.87
CA PRO A 192 11.65 -21.91 13.07
C PRO A 192 10.38 -21.03 13.21
N VAL A 193 10.15 -20.44 14.37
CA VAL A 193 9.04 -19.50 14.61
C VAL A 193 9.18 -18.21 13.81
N LEU A 194 10.42 -17.78 13.56
CA LEU A 194 10.73 -16.56 12.80
C LEU A 194 10.80 -16.79 11.28
N MET A 195 10.85 -18.05 10.85
CA MET A 195 10.98 -18.40 9.43
C MET A 195 9.90 -17.76 8.54
N PRO A 196 8.60 -17.63 8.92
CA PRO A 196 7.62 -16.99 8.08
C PRO A 196 7.91 -15.50 7.79
N ALA A 197 8.64 -14.81 8.69
CA ALA A 197 8.96 -13.39 8.56
C ALA A 197 10.34 -13.13 7.90
N PHE A 198 11.29 -14.09 8.01
CA PHE A 198 12.67 -13.85 7.62
C PHE A 198 13.25 -14.92 6.69
N ARG A 199 12.40 -15.59 5.88
CA ARG A 199 12.87 -16.62 4.93
C ARG A 199 14.00 -16.09 4.06
N PRO A 200 15.07 -16.88 3.82
CA PRO A 200 16.21 -16.43 3.00
C PRO A 200 15.83 -15.85 1.63
N GLN A 201 14.79 -16.38 0.99
CA GLN A 201 14.31 -15.89 -0.29
C GLN A 201 13.66 -14.51 -0.22
N ASP A 202 13.06 -14.12 0.94
CA ASP A 202 12.39 -12.83 1.09
C ASP A 202 13.35 -11.74 1.58
N GLN A 203 14.54 -12.11 2.07
CA GLN A 203 15.47 -11.18 2.70
C GLN A 203 15.97 -10.07 1.75
N ARG A 204 16.10 -10.38 0.45
CA ARG A 204 16.49 -9.37 -0.54
C ARG A 204 15.48 -8.22 -0.59
N PHE A 205 14.20 -8.55 -0.62
CA PHE A 205 13.14 -7.56 -0.60
C PHE A 205 13.14 -6.79 0.72
N LEU A 206 13.16 -7.51 1.83
CA LEU A 206 13.16 -6.93 3.18
C LEU A 206 14.34 -5.96 3.38
N MET A 207 15.56 -6.34 3.00
CA MET A 207 16.75 -5.49 3.05
C MET A 207 16.59 -4.21 2.22
N SER A 208 15.85 -4.25 1.11
CA SER A 208 15.63 -3.10 0.24
C SER A 208 14.71 -2.04 0.82
N GLU A 209 13.93 -2.36 1.87
CA GLU A 209 12.97 -1.44 2.49
C GLU A 209 13.26 -1.06 3.95
N LEU A 210 13.99 -1.93 4.70
CA LEU A 210 14.17 -1.81 6.16
C LEU A 210 14.66 -0.45 6.64
N THR A 211 15.54 0.19 5.87
CA THR A 211 16.24 1.43 6.28
C THR A 211 15.66 2.69 5.62
N ILE A 212 14.68 2.55 4.72
CA ILE A 212 14.09 3.70 4.05
C ILE A 212 13.22 4.47 5.04
N ASP A 213 13.40 5.79 5.10
CA ASP A 213 12.60 6.68 5.93
C ASP A 213 11.47 7.32 5.11
N PRO A 214 10.20 6.88 5.28
CA PRO A 214 9.06 7.42 4.56
C PRO A 214 8.80 8.89 4.86
N ALA A 215 9.04 9.34 6.10
CA ALA A 215 8.86 10.73 6.48
C ALA A 215 9.89 11.63 5.77
N ALA A 216 11.14 11.20 5.67
CA ALA A 216 12.16 11.92 4.92
C ALA A 216 11.84 12.01 3.43
N LEU A 217 11.25 10.95 2.84
CA LEU A 217 10.79 10.97 1.43
C LEU A 217 9.67 11.98 1.21
N LEU A 218 8.79 12.16 2.20
CA LEU A 218 7.64 13.06 2.10
C LEU A 218 7.99 14.52 2.38
N ALA A 219 9.07 14.81 3.11
CA ALA A 219 9.40 16.15 3.59
C ALA A 219 9.52 17.19 2.46
N ASP A 220 10.11 16.81 1.33
CA ASP A 220 10.33 17.69 0.18
C ASP A 220 9.25 17.56 -0.91
N TYR A 221 8.19 16.77 -0.66
CA TYR A 221 7.13 16.56 -1.64
C TYR A 221 6.13 17.71 -1.60
N THR A 222 5.98 18.41 -2.74
CA THR A 222 5.23 19.68 -2.83
C THR A 222 3.83 19.55 -3.44
N LYS A 223 3.49 18.39 -3.99
CA LYS A 223 2.15 18.15 -4.52
C LYS A 223 1.18 17.73 -3.41
N PRO A 224 -0.15 17.79 -3.65
CA PRO A 224 -1.12 17.41 -2.64
C PRO A 224 -0.93 16.00 -2.07
N VAL A 225 -1.09 15.86 -0.77
CA VAL A 225 -1.01 14.59 -0.04
C VAL A 225 -2.19 14.47 0.91
N LEU A 226 -2.84 13.30 0.88
CA LEU A 226 -3.80 12.88 1.90
C LEU A 226 -3.24 11.68 2.66
N ILE A 227 -3.28 11.72 3.97
CA ILE A 227 -2.96 10.60 4.86
C ILE A 227 -4.29 10.11 5.43
N VAL A 228 -4.64 8.84 5.19
CA VAL A 228 -5.84 8.19 5.73
C VAL A 228 -5.42 7.12 6.72
N GLN A 229 -5.80 7.28 7.99
CA GLN A 229 -5.41 6.37 9.05
C GLN A 229 -6.63 5.88 9.84
N GLY A 230 -6.72 4.57 10.02
CA GLY A 230 -7.73 3.96 10.87
C GLY A 230 -7.33 4.02 12.35
N ALA A 231 -8.24 4.45 13.23
CA ALA A 231 -7.98 4.45 14.68
C ALA A 231 -8.07 3.05 15.32
N ARG A 232 -8.56 2.06 14.58
CA ARG A 232 -8.62 0.63 14.98
C ARG A 232 -7.58 -0.23 14.26
N ASP A 233 -6.63 0.40 13.56
CA ASP A 233 -5.55 -0.31 12.89
C ASP A 233 -4.58 -0.89 13.93
N LEU A 234 -4.41 -2.23 13.91
CA LEU A 234 -3.52 -2.96 14.82
C LEU A 234 -2.14 -3.26 14.18
N GLN A 235 -1.95 -2.96 12.88
CA GLN A 235 -0.68 -3.16 12.19
C GLN A 235 0.10 -1.87 12.09
N VAL A 236 -0.53 -0.78 11.66
CA VAL A 236 0.01 0.56 11.60
C VAL A 236 -0.81 1.45 12.52
N ALA A 237 -0.27 1.78 13.67
CA ALA A 237 -0.96 2.61 14.65
C ALA A 237 -1.00 4.09 14.20
N VAL A 238 -1.90 4.87 14.79
CA VAL A 238 -1.97 6.32 14.53
C VAL A 238 -0.62 7.00 14.74
N GLN A 239 0.11 6.59 15.78
CA GLN A 239 1.46 7.10 16.08
C GLN A 239 2.49 6.80 14.98
N ASP A 240 2.26 5.78 14.16
CA ASP A 240 3.12 5.44 13.02
C ASP A 240 2.84 6.33 11.80
N ALA A 241 1.62 6.86 11.68
CA ALA A 241 1.24 7.80 10.61
C ALA A 241 1.63 9.26 10.94
N GLU A 242 1.68 9.65 12.21
CA GLU A 242 2.02 11.00 12.64
C GLU A 242 3.36 11.55 12.08
N PRO A 243 4.45 10.75 11.93
CA PRO A 243 5.69 11.25 11.33
C PRO A 243 5.49 11.77 9.91
N LEU A 244 4.58 11.18 9.11
CA LEU A 244 4.24 11.68 7.77
C LEU A 244 3.63 13.08 7.84
N GLN A 245 2.65 13.27 8.74
CA GLN A 245 2.01 14.59 8.93
C GLN A 245 3.00 15.65 9.43
N ARG A 246 3.93 15.26 10.31
CA ARG A 246 4.97 16.19 10.80
C ARG A 246 5.99 16.55 9.72
N ALA A 247 6.34 15.59 8.85
CA ALA A 247 7.29 15.80 7.76
C ALA A 247 6.73 16.73 6.68
N ASN A 248 5.43 16.63 6.40
CA ASN A 248 4.74 17.51 5.46
C ASN A 248 3.49 18.13 6.10
N PRO A 249 3.62 19.30 6.74
CA PRO A 249 2.48 19.99 7.38
C PRO A 249 1.38 20.43 6.41
N GLN A 250 1.63 20.43 5.09
CA GLN A 250 0.62 20.72 4.07
C GLN A 250 -0.23 19.48 3.73
N ALA A 251 0.20 18.29 4.13
CA ALA A 251 -0.58 17.07 3.94
C ALA A 251 -1.87 17.12 4.77
N GLU A 252 -2.98 16.76 4.16
CA GLU A 252 -4.23 16.56 4.88
C GLU A 252 -4.18 15.21 5.61
N MET A 253 -4.76 15.14 6.81
CA MET A 253 -4.87 13.89 7.56
C MET A 253 -6.32 13.61 7.93
N ALA A 254 -6.82 12.44 7.50
CA ALA A 254 -8.13 11.91 7.85
C ALA A 254 -7.95 10.73 8.81
N LEU A 255 -8.35 10.93 10.08
CA LEU A 255 -8.41 9.85 11.07
C LEU A 255 -9.81 9.25 11.06
N ILE A 256 -9.91 7.96 10.70
CA ILE A 256 -11.17 7.23 10.58
C ILE A 256 -11.38 6.39 11.85
N ALA A 257 -12.37 6.80 12.67
CA ALA A 257 -12.55 6.30 14.04
C ALA A 257 -12.68 4.77 14.14
N ASP A 258 -13.41 4.15 13.21
CA ASP A 258 -13.73 2.72 13.27
C ASP A 258 -13.01 1.88 12.21
N ALA A 259 -12.11 2.47 11.41
CA ALA A 259 -11.37 1.72 10.40
C ALA A 259 -10.22 0.91 11.00
N ASN A 260 -10.11 -0.36 10.59
CA ASN A 260 -8.95 -1.21 10.83
C ASN A 260 -7.97 -1.14 9.64
N HIS A 261 -6.89 -1.95 9.68
CA HIS A 261 -5.86 -1.95 8.62
C HIS A 261 -6.41 -2.25 7.22
N VAL A 262 -7.41 -3.13 7.10
CA VAL A 262 -8.06 -3.46 5.82
C VAL A 262 -9.25 -2.54 5.51
N LEU A 263 -9.31 -1.37 6.16
CA LEU A 263 -10.31 -0.32 5.98
C LEU A 263 -11.75 -0.74 6.27
N LYS A 264 -11.94 -1.83 7.00
CA LYS A 264 -13.27 -2.30 7.42
C LYS A 264 -13.67 -1.67 8.75
N ALA A 265 -14.98 -1.48 8.92
CA ALA A 265 -15.51 -0.99 10.18
C ALA A 265 -15.39 -2.04 11.28
N VAL A 266 -14.70 -1.70 12.38
CA VAL A 266 -14.64 -2.48 13.63
C VAL A 266 -14.96 -1.56 14.79
N ARG A 267 -15.86 -2.01 15.66
CA ARG A 267 -16.45 -1.14 16.71
C ARG A 267 -15.65 -1.10 17.99
N THR A 268 -14.83 -2.13 18.21
CA THR A 268 -14.05 -2.28 19.44
C THR A 268 -12.56 -2.44 19.13
N ALA A 269 -11.71 -2.42 20.16
CA ALA A 269 -10.29 -2.77 20.04
C ALA A 269 -10.06 -4.29 20.20
N ASP A 270 -11.11 -5.10 20.13
CA ASP A 270 -11.01 -6.55 20.25
C ASP A 270 -10.28 -7.16 19.04
N LEU A 271 -9.27 -7.96 19.34
CA LEU A 271 -8.43 -8.60 18.32
C LEU A 271 -9.25 -9.56 17.44
N GLN A 272 -10.22 -10.29 18.01
CA GLN A 272 -11.01 -11.27 17.26
C GLN A 272 -11.97 -10.57 16.30
N GLU A 273 -12.62 -9.47 16.72
CA GLU A 273 -13.45 -8.65 15.85
C GLU A 273 -12.59 -8.08 14.70
N ASN A 274 -11.41 -7.55 15.02
CA ASN A 274 -10.51 -6.99 14.05
C ASN A 274 -10.05 -8.04 13.01
N LEU A 275 -9.62 -9.22 13.46
CA LEU A 275 -9.20 -10.33 12.59
C LEU A 275 -10.35 -10.91 11.75
N ALA A 276 -11.57 -10.97 12.30
CA ALA A 276 -12.73 -11.46 11.56
C ALA A 276 -13.02 -10.59 10.31
N ALA A 277 -12.72 -9.30 10.36
CA ALA A 277 -12.89 -8.39 9.23
C ALA A 277 -11.98 -8.73 8.04
N TYR A 278 -10.83 -9.37 8.28
CA TYR A 278 -9.91 -9.80 7.22
C TYR A 278 -10.45 -10.96 6.37
N SER A 279 -11.39 -11.71 6.89
CA SER A 279 -11.99 -12.88 6.22
C SER A 279 -13.42 -12.62 5.71
N ASN A 280 -13.87 -11.38 5.75
CA ASN A 280 -15.24 -11.02 5.36
C ASN A 280 -15.25 -10.04 4.16
N PRO A 281 -15.39 -10.55 2.91
CA PRO A 281 -15.41 -9.72 1.72
C PRO A 281 -16.66 -8.83 1.62
N ASP A 282 -17.75 -9.17 2.32
CA ASP A 282 -19.02 -8.47 2.25
C ASP A 282 -19.15 -7.37 3.31
N LEU A 283 -18.24 -7.34 4.30
CA LEU A 283 -18.22 -6.26 5.27
C LEU A 283 -17.86 -4.95 4.54
N PRO A 284 -18.65 -3.87 4.68
CA PRO A 284 -18.37 -2.62 4.00
C PRO A 284 -17.08 -1.96 4.51
N LEU A 285 -16.54 -1.05 3.73
CA LEU A 285 -15.50 -0.13 4.21
C LEU A 285 -16.06 0.74 5.34
N ALA A 286 -15.19 1.15 6.25
CA ALA A 286 -15.56 2.06 7.32
C ALA A 286 -16.00 3.41 6.74
N ASP A 287 -17.06 3.98 7.34
CA ASP A 287 -17.56 5.29 6.97
C ASP A 287 -16.45 6.35 7.12
N GLY A 288 -16.38 7.26 6.16
CA GLY A 288 -15.37 8.31 6.11
C GLY A 288 -14.15 7.97 5.26
N VAL A 289 -13.85 6.70 4.96
CA VAL A 289 -12.70 6.33 4.12
C VAL A 289 -12.86 6.85 2.70
N VAL A 290 -13.96 6.51 2.05
CA VAL A 290 -14.22 6.92 0.66
C VAL A 290 -14.49 8.42 0.58
N GLU A 291 -15.23 8.95 1.51
CA GLU A 291 -15.58 10.37 1.61
C GLU A 291 -14.33 11.25 1.72
N ALA A 292 -13.36 10.86 2.56
CA ALA A 292 -12.11 11.61 2.69
C ALA A 292 -11.30 11.58 1.38
N ILE A 293 -11.20 10.42 0.75
CA ILE A 293 -10.45 10.25 -0.51
C ILE A 293 -11.12 11.02 -1.64
N SER A 294 -12.44 10.87 -1.81
CA SER A 294 -13.18 11.52 -2.91
C SER A 294 -13.18 13.04 -2.78
N ALA A 295 -13.43 13.56 -1.57
CA ALA A 295 -13.39 15.00 -1.30
C ALA A 295 -12.01 15.59 -1.62
N PHE A 296 -10.93 14.94 -1.17
CA PHE A 296 -9.56 15.37 -1.43
C PHE A 296 -9.21 15.37 -2.92
N VAL A 297 -9.55 14.31 -3.65
CA VAL A 297 -9.26 14.18 -5.09
C VAL A 297 -10.01 15.24 -5.88
N HIS A 298 -11.30 15.47 -5.58
CA HIS A 298 -12.11 16.49 -6.28
C HIS A 298 -11.61 17.91 -5.99
N ALA A 299 -11.40 18.26 -4.71
CA ALA A 299 -10.92 19.60 -4.35
C ALA A 299 -9.56 19.92 -4.98
N SER A 300 -8.64 18.95 -4.97
CA SER A 300 -7.30 19.15 -5.52
C SER A 300 -7.27 19.13 -7.06
N SER A 301 -8.23 18.47 -7.70
CA SER A 301 -8.36 18.47 -9.17
C SER A 301 -8.89 19.82 -9.70
N LEU A 302 -9.83 20.45 -8.98
CA LEU A 302 -10.36 21.77 -9.34
C LEU A 302 -9.30 22.90 -9.29
N ASN A 303 -8.33 22.78 -8.39
CA ASN A 303 -7.24 23.76 -8.24
C ASN A 303 -6.18 23.68 -9.34
N ARG A 304 -6.27 22.70 -10.25
CA ARG A 304 -5.32 22.47 -11.35
C ARG A 304 -5.86 22.81 -12.72
N ALA A 305 -7.17 22.99 -12.86
CA ALA A 305 -7.86 23.42 -14.08
C ALA A 305 -7.81 24.94 -14.23
#